data_754be624abe6a42605bba09e55be4b23
#
_entry.id   754be624abe6a42605bba09e55be4b23
#
_cell.length_a   1.000
_cell.length_b   1.000
_cell.length_c   1.000
_cell.angle_alpha   90.00
_cell.angle_beta   90.00
_cell.angle_gamma   90.00
#
_symmetry.space_group_name_H-M   'P 1'
#
loop_
_entity.id
_entity.type
_entity.pdbx_description
1 polymer ?
#
loop_
_entity_poly.entity_id
_entity_poly.type
_entity_poly.pdbx_seq_one_letter_code
_entity_poly.pdbx_strand_id
1 'polypeptide(L)'
;MSTERVKCLIIGSGPAGYTAAIYTGRANINPVLYEGIQPGGQLTITTEVENFPGYPEGISGTQLMDDLRAQAERFGVEIRNGIITKVDFSERPYKITIDDEKQIEAETVIISTGASAKYLGLDDEKKYAGMGVSACATCDGFFYRKKVVAVVGGGDTACEEAIYLAGLAKQVYLIVRKPYLRASQIMQDRVLSHPKIQVLFEHNTVGLFGENGVEGIHLVKRKGEPDEEFYDLAIDGFFLAIGHNPNSEVFKPWIETDEVGYIVTEGASPRTRVPGVFAAGDVADPHYRQAITAAGSGCKAAIEAERFLSANGLL
;
A
#
# COMPACT_ATOMS: atom_id res chain seq x y z
N MET A 1 -35.22 9.55 -11.11
CA MET A 1 -34.07 9.25 -12.00
C MET A 1 -33.75 7.78 -11.82
N SER A 2 -33.56 7.02 -12.90
CA SER A 2 -33.17 5.61 -12.81
C SER A 2 -31.75 5.55 -12.29
N THR A 3 -31.49 4.73 -11.29
CA THR A 3 -30.13 4.47 -10.78
C THR A 3 -29.32 3.83 -11.91
N GLU A 4 -28.10 4.30 -12.12
CA GLU A 4 -27.17 3.72 -13.10
C GLU A 4 -26.79 2.30 -12.69
N ARG A 5 -26.77 1.35 -13.64
CA ARG A 5 -26.39 -0.05 -13.37
C ARG A 5 -25.23 -0.46 -14.27
N VAL A 6 -24.21 -1.07 -13.66
CA VAL A 6 -23.01 -1.55 -14.32
C VAL A 6 -22.76 -3.03 -14.06
N LYS A 7 -22.13 -3.72 -15.01
CA LYS A 7 -21.76 -5.13 -14.83
C LYS A 7 -20.63 -5.29 -13.82
N CYS A 8 -19.64 -4.41 -13.87
CA CYS A 8 -18.48 -4.44 -12.97
C CYS A 8 -18.11 -3.03 -12.54
N LEU A 9 -18.01 -2.84 -11.24
CA LEU A 9 -17.47 -1.64 -10.62
C LEU A 9 -16.10 -1.93 -10.03
N ILE A 10 -15.11 -1.09 -10.35
CA ILE A 10 -13.75 -1.16 -9.79
C ILE A 10 -13.56 0.03 -8.86
N ILE A 11 -13.13 -0.23 -7.63
CA ILE A 11 -12.94 0.79 -6.60
C ILE A 11 -11.46 0.92 -6.29
N GLY A 12 -10.86 2.04 -6.70
CA GLY A 12 -9.45 2.33 -6.55
C GLY A 12 -8.65 2.19 -7.84
N SER A 13 -7.69 3.08 -8.04
CA SER A 13 -6.92 3.28 -9.28
C SER A 13 -5.43 2.97 -9.15
N GLY A 14 -5.03 2.22 -8.12
CA GLY A 14 -3.66 1.70 -8.04
C GLY A 14 -3.37 0.64 -9.11
N PRO A 15 -2.16 0.04 -9.12
CA PRO A 15 -1.79 -0.99 -10.11
C PRO A 15 -2.78 -2.16 -10.19
N ALA A 16 -3.40 -2.54 -9.05
CA ALA A 16 -4.44 -3.56 -9.02
C ALA A 16 -5.70 -3.11 -9.78
N GLY A 17 -6.17 -1.90 -9.52
CA GLY A 17 -7.39 -1.35 -10.12
C GLY A 17 -7.27 -1.16 -11.63
N TYR A 18 -6.21 -0.49 -12.09
CA TYR A 18 -6.01 -0.31 -13.54
C TYR A 18 -5.74 -1.65 -14.25
N THR A 19 -5.02 -2.58 -13.63
CA THR A 19 -4.87 -3.91 -14.23
C THR A 19 -6.21 -4.64 -14.32
N ALA A 20 -7.03 -4.61 -13.26
CA ALA A 20 -8.38 -5.17 -13.32
C ALA A 20 -9.22 -4.51 -14.42
N ALA A 21 -9.13 -3.19 -14.57
CA ALA A 21 -9.81 -2.42 -15.61
C ALA A 21 -9.38 -2.84 -17.03
N ILE A 22 -8.08 -3.01 -17.27
CA ILE A 22 -7.55 -3.50 -18.55
C ILE A 22 -8.14 -4.86 -18.91
N TYR A 23 -8.14 -5.82 -17.96
CA TYR A 23 -8.62 -7.17 -18.23
C TYR A 23 -10.14 -7.21 -18.41
N THR A 24 -10.93 -6.51 -17.59
CA THR A 24 -12.39 -6.44 -17.72
C THR A 24 -12.81 -5.67 -18.97
N GLY A 25 -12.11 -4.59 -19.35
CA GLY A 25 -12.32 -3.88 -20.60
C GLY A 25 -12.09 -4.76 -21.83
N ARG A 26 -10.99 -5.53 -21.83
CA ARG A 26 -10.68 -6.50 -22.91
C ARG A 26 -11.68 -7.65 -22.99
N ALA A 27 -12.30 -8.02 -21.89
CA ALA A 27 -13.40 -9.00 -21.86
C ALA A 27 -14.76 -8.41 -22.28
N ASN A 28 -14.80 -7.15 -22.74
CA ASN A 28 -16.01 -6.44 -23.15
C ASN A 28 -17.09 -6.35 -22.04
N ILE A 29 -16.66 -6.25 -20.80
CA ILE A 29 -17.56 -6.11 -19.63
C ILE A 29 -18.01 -4.66 -19.48
N ASN A 30 -17.28 -3.70 -20.05
CA ASN A 30 -17.47 -2.25 -19.93
C ASN A 30 -17.51 -1.80 -18.47
N PRO A 31 -16.40 -1.97 -17.73
CA PRO A 31 -16.36 -1.61 -16.33
C PRO A 31 -16.36 -0.10 -16.12
N VAL A 32 -16.85 0.32 -14.96
CA VAL A 32 -16.64 1.68 -14.43
C VAL A 32 -15.61 1.58 -13.30
N LEU A 33 -14.62 2.48 -13.31
CA LEU A 33 -13.62 2.59 -12.26
C LEU A 33 -13.73 3.95 -11.57
N TYR A 34 -13.79 3.94 -10.24
CA TYR A 34 -13.67 5.15 -9.41
C TYR A 34 -12.27 5.24 -8.79
N GLU A 35 -11.58 6.36 -9.02
CA GLU A 35 -10.17 6.55 -8.66
C GLU A 35 -9.94 6.83 -7.18
N GLY A 36 -10.92 7.37 -6.47
CA GLY A 36 -10.77 7.77 -5.07
C GLY A 36 -10.05 9.11 -4.90
N ILE A 37 -9.48 9.32 -3.70
CA ILE A 37 -8.84 10.59 -3.31
C ILE A 37 -7.50 10.81 -4.03
N GLN A 38 -6.78 9.72 -4.33
CA GLN A 38 -5.44 9.76 -4.93
C GLN A 38 -5.44 8.93 -6.22
N PRO A 39 -5.76 9.54 -7.38
CA PRO A 39 -5.66 8.87 -8.68
C PRO A 39 -4.27 8.27 -8.91
N GLY A 40 -4.21 7.00 -9.31
CA GLY A 40 -2.96 6.26 -9.47
C GLY A 40 -2.40 5.64 -8.17
N GLY A 41 -2.95 5.99 -7.01
CA GLY A 41 -2.58 5.41 -5.70
C GLY A 41 -1.17 5.77 -5.24
N GLN A 42 -0.59 4.91 -4.39
CA GLN A 42 0.68 5.17 -3.69
C GLN A 42 1.89 5.39 -4.64
N LEU A 43 1.88 4.84 -5.84
CA LEU A 43 2.99 5.03 -6.78
C LEU A 43 3.13 6.47 -7.25
N THR A 44 2.08 7.27 -7.23
CA THR A 44 2.15 8.68 -7.67
C THR A 44 2.97 9.58 -6.74
N ILE A 45 3.29 9.12 -5.53
CA ILE A 45 4.21 9.80 -4.61
C ILE A 45 5.63 9.20 -4.63
N THR A 46 5.87 8.18 -5.45
CA THR A 46 7.19 7.57 -5.65
C THR A 46 7.89 8.24 -6.82
N THR A 47 9.13 8.67 -6.61
CA THR A 47 9.89 9.40 -7.64
C THR A 47 10.34 8.48 -8.76
N GLU A 48 10.85 7.29 -8.45
CA GLU A 48 11.39 6.33 -9.41
C GLU A 48 11.00 4.89 -9.05
N VAL A 49 10.59 4.12 -10.05
CA VAL A 49 10.20 2.71 -9.96
C VAL A 49 11.12 1.91 -10.88
N GLU A 50 12.03 1.14 -10.28
CA GLU A 50 13.00 0.31 -11.02
C GLU A 50 12.63 -1.19 -11.03
N ASN A 51 11.64 -1.58 -10.23
CA ASN A 51 11.28 -2.97 -9.98
C ASN A 51 9.95 -3.41 -10.62
N PHE A 52 9.38 -2.59 -11.52
CA PHE A 52 8.22 -3.00 -12.32
C PHE A 52 8.70 -3.48 -13.70
N PRO A 53 8.45 -4.76 -14.07
CA PRO A 53 8.93 -5.32 -15.33
C PRO A 53 8.39 -4.58 -16.56
N GLY A 54 9.24 -4.35 -17.55
CA GLY A 54 8.91 -3.67 -18.80
C GLY A 54 9.58 -2.28 -18.94
N TYR A 55 10.20 -1.79 -17.88
CA TYR A 55 10.90 -0.50 -17.86
C TYR A 55 12.39 -0.69 -17.47
N PRO A 56 13.27 -1.06 -18.41
CA PRO A 56 14.66 -1.41 -18.12
C PRO A 56 15.49 -0.24 -17.60
N GLU A 57 15.10 0.98 -17.88
CA GLU A 57 15.76 2.21 -17.41
C GLU A 57 15.04 2.84 -16.20
N GLY A 58 14.08 2.12 -15.58
CA GLY A 58 13.18 2.69 -14.58
C GLY A 58 12.12 3.59 -15.19
N ILE A 59 11.18 4.02 -14.34
CA ILE A 59 10.12 4.96 -14.73
C ILE A 59 9.64 5.72 -13.49
N SER A 60 9.18 6.97 -13.65
CA SER A 60 8.54 7.64 -12.51
C SER A 60 7.21 6.95 -12.15
N GLY A 61 6.90 6.91 -10.85
CA GLY A 61 5.65 6.29 -10.42
C GLY A 61 4.42 6.94 -11.06
N THR A 62 4.42 8.26 -11.24
CA THR A 62 3.34 8.99 -11.93
C THR A 62 3.19 8.52 -13.38
N GLN A 63 4.29 8.47 -14.15
CA GLN A 63 4.24 8.04 -15.55
C GLN A 63 3.79 6.59 -15.69
N LEU A 64 4.24 5.68 -14.81
CA LEU A 64 3.77 4.30 -14.80
C LEU A 64 2.25 4.22 -14.61
N MET A 65 1.71 5.03 -13.71
CA MET A 65 0.26 5.04 -13.47
C MET A 65 -0.54 5.69 -14.61
N ASP A 66 0.03 6.72 -15.25
CA ASP A 66 -0.53 7.33 -16.47
C ASP A 66 -0.57 6.33 -17.63
N ASP A 67 0.49 5.54 -17.82
CA ASP A 67 0.55 4.50 -18.85
C ASP A 67 -0.50 3.40 -18.61
N LEU A 68 -0.67 2.95 -17.36
CA LEU A 68 -1.70 1.97 -17.00
C LEU A 68 -3.11 2.51 -17.18
N ARG A 69 -3.34 3.77 -16.82
CA ARG A 69 -4.61 4.48 -17.05
C ARG A 69 -4.93 4.55 -18.54
N ALA A 70 -4.01 5.07 -19.34
CA ALA A 70 -4.18 5.18 -20.79
C ALA A 70 -4.42 3.81 -21.45
N GLN A 71 -3.79 2.76 -20.94
CA GLN A 71 -4.04 1.40 -21.41
C GLN A 71 -5.47 0.93 -21.07
N ALA A 72 -5.99 1.24 -19.88
CA ALA A 72 -7.37 0.92 -19.51
C ALA A 72 -8.39 1.70 -20.37
N GLU A 73 -8.19 2.99 -20.55
CA GLU A 73 -9.03 3.86 -21.40
C GLU A 73 -9.10 3.37 -22.85
N ARG A 74 -7.98 2.87 -23.38
CA ARG A 74 -7.93 2.28 -24.74
C ARG A 74 -8.88 1.10 -24.92
N PHE A 75 -9.21 0.39 -23.86
CA PHE A 75 -10.18 -0.71 -23.87
C PHE A 75 -11.61 -0.28 -23.48
N GLY A 76 -11.89 1.02 -23.51
CA GLY A 76 -13.23 1.54 -23.25
C GLY A 76 -13.65 1.55 -21.78
N VAL A 77 -12.70 1.48 -20.87
CA VAL A 77 -12.99 1.62 -19.44
C VAL A 77 -13.38 3.05 -19.13
N GLU A 78 -14.50 3.24 -18.46
CA GLU A 78 -14.92 4.56 -17.98
C GLU A 78 -14.30 4.83 -16.61
N ILE A 79 -13.34 5.76 -16.56
CA ILE A 79 -12.62 6.15 -15.35
C ILE A 79 -13.24 7.44 -14.82
N ARG A 80 -13.66 7.43 -13.55
CA ARG A 80 -14.39 8.52 -12.90
C ARG A 80 -13.70 8.96 -11.62
N ASN A 81 -13.74 10.25 -11.35
CA ASN A 81 -13.40 10.79 -10.03
C ASN A 81 -14.58 10.56 -9.07
N GLY A 82 -14.26 10.36 -7.80
CA GLY A 82 -15.23 10.20 -6.73
C GLY A 82 -14.76 9.23 -5.66
N ILE A 83 -15.29 9.39 -4.46
CA ILE A 83 -14.94 8.60 -3.29
C ILE A 83 -16.11 7.70 -2.95
N ILE A 84 -15.88 6.41 -2.80
CA ILE A 84 -16.90 5.49 -2.29
C ILE A 84 -17.04 5.70 -0.79
N THR A 85 -18.21 6.18 -0.38
CA THR A 85 -18.51 6.53 1.02
C THR A 85 -19.39 5.50 1.72
N LYS A 86 -20.15 4.70 0.94
CA LYS A 86 -20.99 3.64 1.49
C LYS A 86 -21.20 2.53 0.47
N VAL A 87 -21.30 1.31 0.96
CA VAL A 87 -21.71 0.14 0.17
C VAL A 87 -22.85 -0.62 0.86
N ASP A 88 -23.68 -1.27 0.07
CA ASP A 88 -24.69 -2.22 0.52
C ASP A 88 -24.56 -3.51 -0.32
N PHE A 89 -24.04 -4.54 0.29
CA PHE A 89 -23.83 -5.85 -0.33
C PHE A 89 -24.85 -6.91 0.12
N SER A 90 -26.02 -6.47 0.61
CA SER A 90 -27.07 -7.38 1.07
C SER A 90 -27.74 -8.14 -0.07
N GLU A 91 -27.94 -7.49 -1.22
CA GLU A 91 -28.64 -8.05 -2.37
C GLU A 91 -28.07 -7.48 -3.68
N ARG A 92 -28.00 -8.32 -4.74
CA ARG A 92 -27.54 -7.89 -6.07
C ARG A 92 -28.71 -7.36 -6.92
N PRO A 93 -28.48 -6.33 -7.75
CA PRO A 93 -27.23 -5.58 -7.91
C PRO A 93 -26.87 -4.80 -6.64
N TYR A 94 -25.57 -4.81 -6.30
CA TYR A 94 -25.06 -4.13 -5.12
C TYR A 94 -25.16 -2.63 -5.27
N LYS A 95 -25.45 -1.92 -4.14
CA LYS A 95 -25.62 -0.47 -4.15
C LYS A 95 -24.38 0.21 -3.58
N ILE A 96 -23.84 1.13 -4.34
CA ILE A 96 -22.62 1.86 -3.98
C ILE A 96 -22.91 3.35 -4.02
N THR A 97 -22.59 4.05 -2.92
CA THR A 97 -22.75 5.50 -2.79
C THR A 97 -21.39 6.18 -3.00
N ILE A 98 -21.39 7.21 -3.85
CA ILE A 98 -20.25 8.01 -4.23
C ILE A 98 -20.47 9.43 -3.71
N ASP A 99 -19.48 10.00 -3.00
CA ASP A 99 -19.45 11.36 -2.47
C ASP A 99 -20.70 11.74 -1.65
N ASP A 100 -21.29 10.74 -0.96
CA ASP A 100 -22.55 10.83 -0.18
C ASP A 100 -23.81 11.25 -0.99
N GLU A 101 -23.70 11.42 -2.28
CA GLU A 101 -24.77 11.98 -3.12
C GLU A 101 -25.24 11.03 -4.23
N LYS A 102 -24.31 10.44 -4.97
CA LYS A 102 -24.61 9.62 -6.13
C LYS A 102 -24.71 8.16 -5.75
N GLN A 103 -25.60 7.42 -6.42
CA GLN A 103 -25.73 5.98 -6.25
C GLN A 103 -25.59 5.27 -7.59
N ILE A 104 -24.81 4.18 -7.59
CA ILE A 104 -24.65 3.24 -8.71
C ILE A 104 -24.95 1.83 -8.24
N GLU A 105 -25.51 1.02 -9.12
CA GLU A 105 -25.76 -0.40 -8.90
C GLU A 105 -24.77 -1.25 -9.70
N ALA A 106 -24.16 -2.26 -9.08
CA ALA A 106 -23.16 -3.12 -9.70
C ALA A 106 -23.47 -4.61 -9.51
N GLU A 107 -23.33 -5.40 -10.59
CA GLU A 107 -23.46 -6.86 -10.52
C GLU A 107 -22.23 -7.51 -9.85
N THR A 108 -21.04 -6.95 -10.11
CA THR A 108 -19.80 -7.36 -9.48
C THR A 108 -19.00 -6.14 -9.02
N VAL A 109 -18.21 -6.30 -7.97
CA VAL A 109 -17.36 -5.24 -7.42
C VAL A 109 -15.94 -5.77 -7.23
N ILE A 110 -14.95 -5.01 -7.69
CA ILE A 110 -13.53 -5.27 -7.41
C ILE A 110 -13.02 -4.17 -6.49
N ILE A 111 -12.65 -4.54 -5.28
CA ILE A 111 -12.08 -3.64 -4.27
C ILE A 111 -10.56 -3.64 -4.43
N SER A 112 -9.99 -2.50 -4.81
CA SER A 112 -8.56 -2.29 -5.06
C SER A 112 -8.06 -0.99 -4.45
N THR A 113 -8.58 -0.68 -3.26
CA THR A 113 -8.36 0.59 -2.55
C THR A 113 -6.98 0.70 -1.90
N GLY A 114 -6.18 -0.38 -1.92
CA GLY A 114 -4.82 -0.39 -1.40
C GLY A 114 -4.72 -0.28 0.12
N ALA A 115 -3.53 0.08 0.58
CA ALA A 115 -3.22 0.33 1.99
C ALA A 115 -2.36 1.58 2.13
N SER A 116 -2.55 2.33 3.20
CA SER A 116 -1.79 3.55 3.49
C SER A 116 -0.73 3.25 4.53
N ALA A 117 0.51 3.68 4.28
CA ALA A 117 1.58 3.55 5.25
C ALA A 117 1.27 4.36 6.52
N LYS A 118 1.68 3.83 7.68
CA LYS A 118 1.63 4.56 8.94
C LYS A 118 2.85 5.46 9.06
N TYR A 119 2.62 6.69 9.52
CA TYR A 119 3.64 7.68 9.81
C TYR A 119 3.69 7.96 11.31
N LEU A 120 4.78 8.55 11.79
CA LEU A 120 4.91 8.99 13.18
C LEU A 120 4.07 10.24 13.47
N GLY A 121 3.70 10.98 12.42
CA GLY A 121 2.97 12.24 12.51
C GLY A 121 3.89 13.45 12.68
N LEU A 122 5.13 13.34 12.27
CA LEU A 122 6.08 14.45 12.24
C LEU A 122 5.85 15.29 10.99
N ASP A 123 5.88 16.61 11.11
CA ASP A 123 5.73 17.52 9.96
C ASP A 123 6.82 17.31 8.91
N ASP A 124 8.02 16.96 9.35
CA ASP A 124 9.19 16.68 8.52
C ASP A 124 9.01 15.45 7.60
N GLU A 125 8.18 14.48 7.98
CA GLU A 125 7.94 13.28 7.17
C GLU A 125 7.38 13.64 5.80
N LYS A 126 6.46 14.62 5.74
CA LYS A 126 5.90 15.13 4.48
C LYS A 126 6.90 15.95 3.69
N LYS A 127 7.71 16.76 4.38
CA LYS A 127 8.75 17.58 3.76
C LYS A 127 9.78 16.73 3.02
N TYR A 128 10.17 15.60 3.60
CA TYR A 128 11.21 14.73 3.05
C TYR A 128 10.66 13.48 2.34
N ALA A 129 9.36 13.41 2.06
CA ALA A 129 8.78 12.32 1.28
C ALA A 129 9.45 12.23 -0.10
N GLY A 130 9.99 11.06 -0.46
CA GLY A 130 10.78 10.87 -1.67
C GLY A 130 12.18 11.52 -1.67
N MET A 131 12.54 12.22 -0.59
CA MET A 131 13.85 12.86 -0.41
C MET A 131 14.57 12.33 0.85
N GLY A 132 14.40 11.07 1.15
CA GLY A 132 15.02 10.42 2.31
C GLY A 132 14.04 9.72 3.25
N VAL A 133 12.76 10.03 3.22
CA VAL A 133 11.70 9.32 3.97
C VAL A 133 11.03 8.31 3.07
N SER A 134 10.98 7.05 3.50
CA SER A 134 10.33 5.93 2.82
C SER A 134 9.55 5.05 3.80
N ALA A 135 8.53 4.36 3.29
CA ALA A 135 7.79 3.32 4.02
C ALA A 135 7.91 1.95 3.33
N CYS A 136 8.90 1.77 2.45
CA CYS A 136 9.12 0.54 1.71
C CYS A 136 10.61 0.30 1.46
N ALA A 137 11.24 -0.54 2.27
CA ALA A 137 12.66 -0.86 2.11
C ALA A 137 12.98 -1.57 0.79
N THR A 138 12.10 -2.44 0.32
CA THR A 138 12.28 -3.17 -0.95
C THR A 138 12.09 -2.29 -2.19
N CYS A 139 11.37 -1.17 -2.06
CA CYS A 139 11.20 -0.19 -3.12
C CYS A 139 12.44 0.71 -3.24
N ASP A 140 12.83 1.32 -2.12
CA ASP A 140 13.79 2.44 -2.12
C ASP A 140 15.18 2.06 -1.60
N GLY A 141 15.35 0.88 -1.00
CA GLY A 141 16.60 0.48 -0.35
C GLY A 141 17.82 0.50 -1.28
N PHE A 142 17.63 0.28 -2.58
CA PHE A 142 18.71 0.33 -3.56
C PHE A 142 19.40 1.70 -3.65
N PHE A 143 18.67 2.81 -3.50
CA PHE A 143 19.20 4.18 -3.51
C PHE A 143 20.10 4.50 -2.31
N TYR A 144 20.04 3.63 -1.27
CA TYR A 144 20.81 3.79 -0.03
C TYR A 144 22.00 2.82 0.09
N ARG A 145 22.46 2.27 -1.04
CA ARG A 145 23.66 1.43 -1.06
C ARG A 145 24.86 2.19 -0.51
N LYS A 146 25.58 1.55 0.44
CA LYS A 146 26.76 2.08 1.14
C LYS A 146 26.51 3.34 1.98
N LYS A 147 25.25 3.71 2.19
CA LYS A 147 24.82 4.83 3.03
C LYS A 147 24.44 4.36 4.43
N VAL A 148 24.15 5.31 5.32
CA VAL A 148 23.67 5.07 6.68
C VAL A 148 22.17 5.29 6.71
N VAL A 149 21.41 4.33 7.21
CA VAL A 149 19.94 4.44 7.24
C VAL A 149 19.40 4.13 8.64
N ALA A 150 18.23 4.68 8.92
CA ALA A 150 17.46 4.35 10.11
C ALA A 150 16.14 3.69 9.73
N VAL A 151 15.74 2.66 10.48
CA VAL A 151 14.44 1.98 10.38
C VAL A 151 13.71 2.17 11.70
N VAL A 152 12.46 2.62 11.63
CA VAL A 152 11.62 2.77 12.84
C VAL A 152 10.62 1.63 12.91
N GLY A 153 10.66 0.90 14.02
CA GLY A 153 9.74 -0.21 14.27
C GLY A 153 10.34 -1.25 15.18
N GLY A 154 9.54 -2.20 15.64
CA GLY A 154 10.00 -3.25 16.55
C GLY A 154 9.29 -4.60 16.38
N GLY A 155 8.52 -4.77 15.31
CA GLY A 155 7.89 -6.04 14.90
C GLY A 155 8.69 -6.76 13.82
N ASP A 156 8.17 -7.91 13.35
CA ASP A 156 8.81 -8.73 12.31
C ASP A 156 9.14 -7.92 11.05
N THR A 157 8.20 -7.14 10.54
CA THR A 157 8.42 -6.28 9.36
C THR A 157 9.60 -5.33 9.53
N ALA A 158 9.74 -4.70 10.70
CA ALA A 158 10.86 -3.80 10.96
C ALA A 158 12.21 -4.53 11.00
N CYS A 159 12.22 -5.74 11.54
CA CYS A 159 13.41 -6.60 11.54
C CYS A 159 13.76 -7.08 10.13
N GLU A 160 12.78 -7.49 9.34
CA GLU A 160 12.95 -7.90 7.94
C GLU A 160 13.51 -6.76 7.08
N GLU A 161 12.92 -5.57 7.19
CA GLU A 161 13.38 -4.37 6.47
C GLU A 161 14.80 -3.96 6.90
N ALA A 162 15.11 -4.01 8.21
CA ALA A 162 16.45 -3.72 8.71
C ALA A 162 17.49 -4.70 8.16
N ILE A 163 17.18 -6.01 8.10
CA ILE A 163 18.04 -7.03 7.53
C ILE A 163 18.23 -6.83 6.03
N TYR A 164 17.13 -6.56 5.30
CA TYR A 164 17.19 -6.26 3.87
C TYR A 164 18.10 -5.07 3.58
N LEU A 165 17.89 -3.95 4.28
CA LEU A 165 18.70 -2.75 4.14
C LEU A 165 20.16 -2.97 4.55
N ALA A 166 20.45 -3.80 5.55
CA ALA A 166 21.81 -4.13 5.94
C ALA A 166 22.59 -4.89 4.85
N GLY A 167 21.89 -5.57 3.94
CA GLY A 167 22.48 -6.15 2.72
C GLY A 167 22.99 -5.09 1.74
N LEU A 168 22.45 -3.89 1.76
CA LEU A 168 22.74 -2.80 0.85
C LEU A 168 23.54 -1.66 1.51
N ALA A 169 23.09 -1.21 2.65
CA ALA A 169 23.60 -0.06 3.38
C ALA A 169 24.97 -0.35 4.03
N LYS A 170 25.65 0.73 4.40
CA LYS A 170 26.87 0.69 5.24
C LYS A 170 26.53 0.36 6.69
N GLN A 171 25.48 0.98 7.22
CA GLN A 171 25.01 0.86 8.59
C GLN A 171 23.49 1.01 8.64
N VAL A 172 22.82 0.26 9.49
CA VAL A 172 21.39 0.39 9.78
C VAL A 172 21.20 0.63 11.28
N TYR A 173 20.44 1.66 11.62
CA TYR A 173 19.97 1.91 12.97
C TYR A 173 18.51 1.47 13.07
N LEU A 174 18.20 0.48 13.91
CA LEU A 174 16.82 0.08 14.18
C LEU A 174 16.31 0.79 15.44
N ILE A 175 15.41 1.75 15.25
CA ILE A 175 14.88 2.60 16.33
C ILE A 175 13.64 1.96 16.92
N VAL A 176 13.71 1.60 18.20
CA VAL A 176 12.68 0.86 18.93
C VAL A 176 12.26 1.63 20.17
N ARG A 177 10.98 2.07 20.24
CA ARG A 177 10.46 2.85 21.39
C ARG A 177 10.34 2.06 22.70
N LYS A 178 10.35 0.73 22.62
CA LYS A 178 10.28 -0.17 23.80
C LYS A 178 11.66 -0.71 24.14
N PRO A 179 11.89 -1.21 25.38
CA PRO A 179 13.15 -1.86 25.74
C PRO A 179 13.30 -3.27 25.16
N TYR A 180 12.40 -3.70 24.27
CA TYR A 180 12.39 -5.01 23.63
C TYR A 180 11.78 -4.96 22.24
N LEU A 181 12.13 -5.93 21.39
CA LEU A 181 11.47 -6.19 20.10
C LEU A 181 10.22 -7.04 20.32
N ARG A 182 9.18 -6.78 19.52
CA ARG A 182 7.94 -7.58 19.46
C ARG A 182 7.98 -8.65 18.37
N ALA A 183 9.06 -8.67 17.60
CA ALA A 183 9.29 -9.63 16.53
C ALA A 183 9.40 -11.07 17.09
N SER A 184 9.25 -12.06 16.21
CA SER A 184 9.53 -13.45 16.50
C SER A 184 10.99 -13.63 16.98
N GLN A 185 11.23 -14.64 17.84
CA GLN A 185 12.57 -14.85 18.42
C GLN A 185 13.64 -15.00 17.34
N ILE A 186 13.34 -15.70 16.27
CA ILE A 186 14.29 -15.90 15.15
C ILE A 186 14.68 -14.59 14.47
N MET A 187 13.73 -13.63 14.35
CA MET A 187 14.01 -12.33 13.78
C MET A 187 14.78 -11.43 14.73
N GLN A 188 14.49 -11.52 16.03
CA GLN A 188 15.28 -10.84 17.06
C GLN A 188 16.74 -11.29 17.03
N ASP A 189 16.99 -12.60 17.03
CA ASP A 189 18.34 -13.16 17.00
C ASP A 189 19.13 -12.72 15.76
N ARG A 190 18.47 -12.71 14.59
CA ARG A 190 19.06 -12.26 13.33
C ARG A 190 19.48 -10.79 13.38
N VAL A 191 18.60 -9.92 13.87
CA VAL A 191 18.87 -8.47 13.94
C VAL A 191 19.95 -8.17 14.98
N LEU A 192 19.85 -8.76 16.19
CA LEU A 192 20.79 -8.50 17.29
C LEU A 192 22.19 -9.03 17.01
N SER A 193 22.32 -10.09 16.20
CA SER A 193 23.63 -10.64 15.81
C SER A 193 24.22 -10.02 14.54
N HIS A 194 23.45 -9.18 13.82
CA HIS A 194 23.89 -8.67 12.52
C HIS A 194 24.92 -7.54 12.66
N PRO A 195 26.13 -7.66 12.05
CA PRO A 195 27.24 -6.72 12.29
C PRO A 195 26.99 -5.29 11.81
N LYS A 196 26.04 -5.09 10.89
CA LYS A 196 25.67 -3.78 10.36
C LYS A 196 24.38 -3.20 10.96
N ILE A 197 23.72 -3.89 11.88
CA ILE A 197 22.50 -3.40 12.51
C ILE A 197 22.80 -3.04 13.96
N GLN A 198 22.51 -1.79 14.32
CA GLN A 198 22.54 -1.33 15.71
C GLN A 198 21.11 -1.04 16.15
N VAL A 199 20.64 -1.78 17.15
CA VAL A 199 19.30 -1.56 17.73
C VAL A 199 19.38 -0.47 18.80
N LEU A 200 18.59 0.57 18.65
CA LEU A 200 18.44 1.67 19.61
C LEU A 200 17.12 1.47 20.36
N PHE A 201 17.20 0.77 21.49
CA PHE A 201 16.04 0.56 22.37
C PHE A 201 15.69 1.82 23.16
N GLU A 202 14.41 1.97 23.49
CA GLU A 202 13.85 3.11 24.25
C GLU A 202 14.07 4.46 23.54
N HIS A 203 14.13 4.46 22.19
CA HIS A 203 14.31 5.67 21.39
C HIS A 203 13.06 6.02 20.59
N ASN A 204 12.77 7.31 20.56
CA ASN A 204 11.73 7.90 19.70
C ASN A 204 12.39 8.91 18.76
N THR A 205 11.99 8.90 17.50
CA THR A 205 12.28 9.99 16.56
C THR A 205 11.31 11.14 16.84
N VAL A 206 11.83 12.34 16.98
CA VAL A 206 11.05 13.54 17.27
C VAL A 206 11.18 14.62 16.20
N GLY A 207 12.00 14.42 15.19
CA GLY A 207 12.16 15.29 14.04
C GLY A 207 13.18 14.73 13.06
N LEU A 208 13.19 15.31 11.85
CA LEU A 208 14.16 15.05 10.79
C LEU A 208 14.79 16.37 10.36
N PHE A 209 16.02 16.34 9.92
CA PHE A 209 16.70 17.54 9.40
C PHE A 209 17.52 17.23 8.15
N GLY A 210 17.79 18.27 7.38
CA GLY A 210 18.58 18.26 6.15
C GLY A 210 18.21 19.41 5.25
N GLU A 211 19.05 19.69 4.27
CA GLU A 211 18.87 20.80 3.35
C GLU A 211 18.19 20.37 2.04
N ASN A 212 18.74 19.35 1.36
CA ASN A 212 18.23 18.84 0.08
C ASN A 212 17.66 17.39 0.20
N GLY A 213 17.36 16.95 1.39
CA GLY A 213 16.89 15.62 1.73
C GLY A 213 17.21 15.33 3.19
N VAL A 214 16.96 14.11 3.63
CA VAL A 214 17.29 13.70 4.99
C VAL A 214 18.81 13.60 5.16
N GLU A 215 19.35 14.31 6.13
CA GLU A 215 20.75 14.27 6.56
C GLU A 215 20.90 13.77 8.01
N GLY A 216 19.79 13.72 8.73
CA GLY A 216 19.76 13.20 10.10
C GLY A 216 18.39 13.23 10.74
N ILE A 217 18.35 12.69 11.94
CA ILE A 217 17.17 12.60 12.80
C ILE A 217 17.44 13.13 14.19
N HIS A 218 16.45 13.78 14.78
CA HIS A 218 16.43 14.13 16.20
C HIS A 218 15.85 12.96 16.99
N LEU A 219 16.63 12.41 17.90
CA LEU A 219 16.25 11.30 18.76
C LEU A 219 16.06 11.74 20.21
N VAL A 220 15.11 11.12 20.87
CA VAL A 220 15.00 11.15 22.31
C VAL A 220 15.04 9.74 22.87
N LYS A 221 15.96 9.49 23.78
CA LYS A 221 16.05 8.26 24.55
C LYS A 221 15.25 8.41 25.84
N ARG A 222 14.47 7.36 26.18
CA ARG A 222 13.66 7.29 27.41
C ARG A 222 12.72 8.48 27.58
N LYS A 223 11.98 8.77 26.51
CA LYS A 223 11.05 9.92 26.43
C LYS A 223 10.06 9.92 27.61
N GLY A 224 10.06 11.05 28.35
CA GLY A 224 9.16 11.25 29.49
C GLY A 224 9.71 10.69 30.82
N GLU A 225 10.91 10.12 30.84
CA GLU A 225 11.58 9.62 32.04
C GLU A 225 12.55 10.70 32.64
N PRO A 226 12.92 10.61 33.92
CA PRO A 226 13.82 11.60 34.55
C PRO A 226 15.21 11.72 33.92
N ASP A 227 15.65 10.70 33.21
CA ASP A 227 16.93 10.61 32.50
C ASP A 227 16.75 10.65 30.96
N GLU A 228 15.73 11.39 30.51
CA GLU A 228 15.50 11.69 29.11
C GLU A 228 16.72 12.37 28.48
N GLU A 229 17.16 11.87 27.32
CA GLU A 229 18.34 12.37 26.61
C GLU A 229 18.00 12.67 25.16
N PHE A 230 18.30 13.89 24.69
CA PHE A 230 18.13 14.30 23.29
C PHE A 230 19.47 14.35 22.58
N TYR A 231 19.52 13.81 21.36
CA TYR A 231 20.69 13.91 20.50
C TYR A 231 20.34 13.74 19.03
N ASP A 232 21.27 14.14 18.18
CA ASP A 232 21.15 14.02 16.74
C ASP A 232 21.91 12.82 16.23
N LEU A 233 21.34 12.12 15.24
CA LEU A 233 21.96 11.00 14.57
C LEU A 233 21.99 11.27 13.06
N ALA A 234 23.21 11.33 12.49
CA ALA A 234 23.38 11.50 11.05
C ALA A 234 22.97 10.23 10.30
N ILE A 235 22.08 10.38 9.30
CA ILE A 235 21.63 9.31 8.42
C ILE A 235 21.36 9.89 7.03
N ASP A 236 21.36 9.02 6.02
CA ASP A 236 21.03 9.37 4.64
C ASP A 236 19.59 8.99 4.27
N GLY A 237 18.96 8.10 5.03
CA GLY A 237 17.60 7.62 4.76
C GLY A 237 16.87 7.15 6.01
N PHE A 238 15.56 7.39 6.03
CA PHE A 238 14.65 7.11 7.15
C PHE A 238 13.49 6.25 6.68
N PHE A 239 13.40 5.02 7.20
CA PHE A 239 12.41 4.03 6.81
C PHE A 239 11.40 3.79 7.92
N LEU A 240 10.12 3.87 7.57
CA LEU A 240 8.99 3.70 8.48
C LEU A 240 8.43 2.28 8.38
N ALA A 241 8.86 1.40 9.27
CA ALA A 241 8.40 0.01 9.36
C ALA A 241 7.42 -0.20 10.53
N ILE A 242 6.45 0.73 10.68
CA ILE A 242 5.45 0.73 11.75
C ILE A 242 4.08 0.21 11.31
N GLY A 243 4.01 -0.33 10.10
CA GLY A 243 2.84 -0.98 9.52
C GLY A 243 2.04 -0.11 8.57
N HIS A 244 0.96 -0.68 8.07
CA HIS A 244 0.03 -0.06 7.13
C HIS A 244 -1.39 -0.13 7.67
N ASN A 245 -2.26 0.72 7.15
CA ASN A 245 -3.70 0.67 7.34
C ASN A 245 -4.33 0.30 6.00
N PRO A 246 -4.94 -0.88 5.84
CA PRO A 246 -5.70 -1.20 4.65
C PRO A 246 -6.91 -0.27 4.52
N ASN A 247 -7.18 0.20 3.30
CA ASN A 247 -8.27 1.13 3.03
C ASN A 247 -9.59 0.33 2.84
N SER A 248 -10.01 -0.39 3.87
CA SER A 248 -11.13 -1.32 3.88
C SER A 248 -12.33 -0.86 4.72
N GLU A 249 -12.24 0.28 5.39
CA GLU A 249 -13.18 0.71 6.44
C GLU A 249 -14.64 0.73 5.95
N VAL A 250 -14.87 1.22 4.75
CA VAL A 250 -16.21 1.34 4.13
C VAL A 250 -16.84 -0.04 3.86
N PHE A 251 -16.03 -1.09 3.77
CA PHE A 251 -16.46 -2.45 3.43
C PHE A 251 -16.66 -3.36 4.66
N LYS A 252 -16.08 -3.01 5.81
CA LYS A 252 -16.10 -3.82 7.04
C LYS A 252 -17.48 -4.31 7.49
N PRO A 253 -18.59 -3.57 7.31
CA PRO A 253 -19.92 -4.08 7.68
C PRO A 253 -20.35 -5.31 6.88
N TRP A 254 -19.72 -5.57 5.72
CA TRP A 254 -20.15 -6.57 4.76
C TRP A 254 -19.11 -7.66 4.51
N ILE A 255 -17.83 -7.32 4.62
CA ILE A 255 -16.72 -8.19 4.22
C ILE A 255 -15.86 -8.49 5.43
N GLU A 256 -15.47 -9.76 5.56
CA GLU A 256 -14.55 -10.22 6.59
C GLU A 256 -13.18 -9.56 6.40
N THR A 257 -12.64 -9.05 7.51
CA THR A 257 -11.27 -8.54 7.59
C THR A 257 -10.51 -9.23 8.71
N ASP A 258 -9.18 -9.26 8.59
CA ASP A 258 -8.33 -9.68 9.70
C ASP A 258 -8.31 -8.62 10.83
N GLU A 259 -7.55 -8.90 11.89
CA GLU A 259 -7.42 -8.03 13.06
C GLU A 259 -6.84 -6.64 12.74
N VAL A 260 -6.05 -6.53 11.66
CA VAL A 260 -5.46 -5.27 11.19
C VAL A 260 -6.41 -4.52 10.27
N GLY A 261 -7.32 -5.21 9.59
CA GLY A 261 -8.31 -4.67 8.67
C GLY A 261 -8.09 -5.07 7.21
N TYR A 262 -7.14 -5.96 6.91
CA TYR A 262 -6.99 -6.50 5.55
C TYR A 262 -8.17 -7.38 5.18
N ILE A 263 -8.68 -7.24 3.95
CA ILE A 263 -9.79 -8.06 3.46
C ILE A 263 -9.34 -9.52 3.34
N VAL A 264 -10.10 -10.42 3.96
CA VAL A 264 -9.86 -11.86 3.88
C VAL A 264 -10.40 -12.39 2.57
N THR A 265 -9.55 -13.11 1.84
CA THR A 265 -9.89 -13.78 0.58
C THR A 265 -9.75 -15.29 0.68
N GLU A 266 -10.37 -16.02 -0.23
CA GLU A 266 -10.36 -17.49 -0.26
C GLU A 266 -9.02 -18.04 -0.76
N GLY A 267 -8.06 -18.29 0.11
CA GLY A 267 -6.73 -18.80 -0.25
C GLY A 267 -5.99 -17.89 -1.23
N ALA A 268 -5.58 -18.42 -2.38
CA ALA A 268 -4.89 -17.65 -3.43
C ALA A 268 -5.85 -16.94 -4.42
N SER A 269 -7.17 -17.06 -4.21
CA SER A 269 -8.19 -16.42 -5.02
C SER A 269 -8.48 -14.99 -4.52
N PRO A 270 -8.90 -14.05 -5.36
CA PRO A 270 -9.37 -12.73 -4.96
C PRO A 270 -10.81 -12.73 -4.43
N ARG A 271 -11.47 -13.88 -4.33
CA ARG A 271 -12.86 -14.00 -3.88
C ARG A 271 -12.98 -13.65 -2.41
N THR A 272 -13.97 -12.82 -2.08
CA THR A 272 -14.41 -12.60 -0.70
C THR A 272 -15.57 -13.54 -0.36
N ARG A 273 -16.04 -13.52 0.88
CA ARG A 273 -17.25 -14.27 1.26
C ARG A 273 -18.54 -13.75 0.62
N VAL A 274 -18.52 -12.54 0.05
CA VAL A 274 -19.67 -11.97 -0.65
C VAL A 274 -19.60 -12.34 -2.13
N PRO A 275 -20.57 -13.13 -2.66
CA PRO A 275 -20.52 -13.59 -4.05
C PRO A 275 -20.49 -12.44 -5.05
N GLY A 276 -19.52 -12.43 -5.99
CA GLY A 276 -19.36 -11.36 -6.97
C GLY A 276 -18.61 -10.12 -6.46
N VAL A 277 -18.12 -10.16 -5.21
CA VAL A 277 -17.24 -9.13 -4.65
C VAL A 277 -15.83 -9.71 -4.50
N PHE A 278 -14.86 -9.03 -5.07
CA PHE A 278 -13.45 -9.45 -5.13
C PHE A 278 -12.56 -8.39 -4.52
N ALA A 279 -11.43 -8.79 -3.93
CA ALA A 279 -10.42 -7.88 -3.39
C ALA A 279 -9.07 -8.13 -4.04
N ALA A 280 -8.34 -7.06 -4.37
CA ALA A 280 -7.06 -7.09 -5.06
C ALA A 280 -6.12 -5.98 -4.61
N GLY A 281 -4.83 -6.24 -4.66
CA GLY A 281 -3.79 -5.33 -4.20
C GLY A 281 -3.66 -5.29 -2.68
N ASP A 282 -3.03 -4.24 -2.22
CA ASP A 282 -2.60 -4.11 -0.83
C ASP A 282 -3.76 -4.08 0.19
N VAL A 283 -4.99 -3.87 -0.24
CA VAL A 283 -6.17 -3.95 0.66
C VAL A 283 -6.40 -5.38 1.17
N ALA A 284 -5.88 -6.40 0.47
CA ALA A 284 -5.98 -7.81 0.80
C ALA A 284 -4.60 -8.51 0.91
N ASP A 285 -3.51 -7.77 0.73
CA ASP A 285 -2.14 -8.31 0.82
C ASP A 285 -1.36 -7.66 1.97
N PRO A 286 -1.30 -8.28 3.15
CA PRO A 286 -0.53 -7.77 4.27
C PRO A 286 0.99 -7.98 4.15
N HIS A 287 1.47 -8.75 3.15
CA HIS A 287 2.84 -9.25 3.09
C HIS A 287 3.70 -8.56 2.02
N TYR A 288 3.29 -8.61 0.75
CA TYR A 288 4.17 -8.20 -0.36
C TYR A 288 4.11 -6.71 -0.65
N ARG A 289 2.92 -6.15 -0.83
CA ARG A 289 2.70 -4.72 -1.10
C ARG A 289 3.63 -4.17 -2.18
N GLN A 290 3.68 -4.86 -3.32
CA GLN A 290 4.45 -4.47 -4.49
C GLN A 290 3.53 -4.16 -5.67
N ALA A 291 3.94 -3.21 -6.52
CA ALA A 291 3.16 -2.84 -7.71
C ALA A 291 2.84 -4.03 -8.60
N ILE A 292 3.80 -4.93 -8.81
CA ILE A 292 3.64 -6.11 -9.65
C ILE A 292 2.71 -7.17 -9.02
N THR A 293 2.78 -7.40 -7.70
CA THR A 293 1.85 -8.32 -7.02
C THR A 293 0.44 -7.76 -6.99
N ALA A 294 0.31 -6.45 -6.79
CA ALA A 294 -0.97 -5.75 -6.87
C ALA A 294 -1.57 -5.87 -8.27
N ALA A 295 -0.80 -5.60 -9.33
CA ALA A 295 -1.24 -5.78 -10.72
C ALA A 295 -1.66 -7.23 -10.99
N GLY A 296 -0.86 -8.21 -10.57
CA GLY A 296 -1.19 -9.64 -10.71
C GLY A 296 -2.48 -10.03 -10.00
N SER A 297 -2.74 -9.49 -8.81
CA SER A 297 -4.00 -9.74 -8.09
C SER A 297 -5.20 -9.06 -8.76
N GLY A 298 -5.02 -7.87 -9.34
CA GLY A 298 -6.03 -7.18 -10.16
C GLY A 298 -6.44 -8.01 -11.39
N CYS A 299 -5.46 -8.60 -12.07
CA CYS A 299 -5.72 -9.56 -13.16
C CYS A 299 -6.58 -10.74 -12.69
N LYS A 300 -6.25 -11.36 -11.55
CA LYS A 300 -7.05 -12.46 -10.98
C LYS A 300 -8.48 -12.02 -10.67
N ALA A 301 -8.66 -10.84 -10.07
CA ALA A 301 -9.98 -10.31 -9.73
C ALA A 301 -10.85 -10.07 -10.97
N ALA A 302 -10.27 -9.54 -12.04
CA ALA A 302 -10.96 -9.35 -13.31
C ALA A 302 -11.43 -10.67 -13.93
N ILE A 303 -10.57 -11.70 -13.93
CA ILE A 303 -10.91 -13.03 -14.45
C ILE A 303 -12.04 -13.68 -13.63
N GLU A 304 -12.00 -13.53 -12.30
CA GLU A 304 -13.05 -14.07 -11.45
C GLU A 304 -14.37 -13.29 -11.61
N ALA A 305 -14.32 -11.98 -11.82
CA ALA A 305 -15.51 -11.18 -12.12
C ALA A 305 -16.16 -11.59 -13.46
N GLU A 306 -15.36 -11.82 -14.52
CA GLU A 306 -15.84 -12.34 -15.79
C GLU A 306 -16.52 -13.71 -15.63
N ARG A 307 -15.86 -14.66 -14.98
CA ARG A 307 -16.40 -15.99 -14.70
C ARG A 307 -17.71 -15.93 -13.93
N PHE A 308 -17.78 -15.05 -12.92
CA PHE A 308 -18.97 -14.87 -12.13
C PHE A 308 -20.13 -14.32 -12.95
N LEU A 309 -19.89 -13.29 -13.78
CA LEU A 309 -20.91 -12.72 -14.68
C LEU A 309 -21.39 -13.76 -15.70
N SER A 310 -20.48 -14.51 -16.30
CA SER A 310 -20.80 -15.59 -17.26
C SER A 310 -21.68 -16.67 -16.61
N ALA A 311 -21.28 -17.16 -15.44
CA ALA A 311 -22.02 -18.21 -14.72
C ALA A 311 -23.43 -17.77 -14.29
N ASN A 312 -23.68 -16.47 -14.17
CA ASN A 312 -24.99 -15.91 -13.81
C ASN A 312 -25.78 -15.37 -15.02
N GLY A 313 -25.30 -15.55 -16.25
CA GLY A 313 -25.98 -15.09 -17.48
C GLY A 313 -26.03 -13.56 -17.60
N LEU A 314 -25.02 -12.85 -17.13
CA LEU A 314 -24.94 -11.38 -17.07
C LEU A 314 -23.95 -10.77 -18.07
N LEU A 315 -23.25 -11.60 -18.87
CA LEU A 315 -22.36 -11.13 -19.95
C LEU A 315 -23.11 -10.70 -21.20
#